data_5c39fdbc0b5b9d1c1528e45aa9fd05cd
#
_entry.id   5c39fdbc0b5b9d1c1528e45aa9fd05cd
#
_cell.length_a   1.000
_cell.length_b   1.000
_cell.length_c   1.000
_cell.angle_alpha   90.00
_cell.angle_beta   90.00
_cell.angle_gamma   90.00
#
_symmetry.space_group_name_H-M   'P 1'
#
loop_
_entity.id
_entity.type
_entity.pdbx_description
1 polymer ?
#
loop_
_entity_poly.entity_id
_entity_poly.type
_entity_poly.pdbx_seq_one_letter_code
_entity_poly.pdbx_strand_id
1 'polypeptide(L)'
;MLMQFGHFLGHDITLSSQEELDCCHPNIINQGNENILWCKKLYYFNLEKNTPLSLRRCFNIDVSEDQFYSDNGRSCHSFTRSDSRCSDSNTREQFNSITSFIDASNVYGSDEVTANRLRSGRDGKLVVNSGVSRESLPTRRQCGFSSHPPEKSSDLVAGDERAIVQPGLAAVHTLFLREHNRIIDISFKSQYFT
;
A
#
# COMPACT_ATOMS: atom_id res chain seq x y z
N MET A 1 -7.56 19.31 -10.70
CA MET A 1 -6.10 19.11 -10.73
C MET A 1 -5.43 19.32 -9.36
N LEU A 2 -5.69 20.42 -8.65
CA LEU A 2 -5.09 20.70 -7.33
C LEU A 2 -5.39 19.62 -6.28
N MET A 3 -6.62 19.13 -6.19
CA MET A 3 -7.01 18.05 -5.28
C MET A 3 -6.23 16.76 -5.57
N GLN A 4 -6.08 16.41 -6.84
CA GLN A 4 -5.35 15.19 -7.25
C GLN A 4 -3.87 15.27 -6.90
N PHE A 5 -3.28 16.45 -7.05
CA PHE A 5 -1.90 16.68 -6.67
C PHE A 5 -1.73 16.64 -5.15
N GLY A 6 -2.66 17.20 -4.39
CA GLY A 6 -2.67 17.07 -2.92
C GLY A 6 -2.80 15.62 -2.46
N HIS A 7 -3.65 14.82 -3.13
CA HIS A 7 -3.78 13.40 -2.88
C HIS A 7 -2.47 12.64 -3.21
N PHE A 8 -1.85 12.94 -4.33
CA PHE A 8 -0.56 12.41 -4.73
C PHE A 8 0.53 12.70 -3.68
N LEU A 9 0.64 13.95 -3.19
CA LEU A 9 1.57 14.31 -2.12
C LEU A 9 1.25 13.60 -0.80
N GLY A 10 -0.03 13.44 -0.46
CA GLY A 10 -0.43 12.69 0.72
C GLY A 10 0.06 11.24 0.67
N HIS A 11 0.04 10.63 -0.51
CA HIS A 11 0.56 9.28 -0.73
C HIS A 11 2.09 9.20 -0.73
N ASP A 12 2.78 10.30 -0.92
CA ASP A 12 4.24 10.36 -0.86
C ASP A 12 4.77 10.39 0.57
N ILE A 13 4.00 10.91 1.52
CA ILE A 13 4.48 11.15 2.89
C ILE A 13 3.86 10.23 3.94
N THR A 14 2.75 9.54 3.63
CA THR A 14 2.08 8.70 4.63
C THR A 14 1.38 7.48 4.03
N LEU A 15 1.63 6.33 4.66
CA LEU A 15 0.93 5.08 4.43
C LEU A 15 0.84 4.30 5.74
N SER A 16 -0.37 4.18 6.28
CA SER A 16 -0.62 3.27 7.40
C SER A 16 -0.89 1.88 6.84
N SER A 17 0.01 0.95 7.06
CA SER A 17 -0.21 -0.45 6.68
C SER A 17 -1.36 -1.06 7.46
N GLN A 18 -2.05 -1.98 6.82
CA GLN A 18 -3.13 -2.76 7.39
C GLN A 18 -3.08 -4.16 6.81
N GLU A 19 -3.05 -5.16 7.66
CA GLU A 19 -3.21 -6.54 7.23
C GLU A 19 -4.71 -6.86 7.11
N GLU A 20 -5.12 -7.43 5.99
CA GLU A 20 -6.49 -7.88 5.81
C GLU A 20 -6.73 -9.12 6.69
N LEU A 21 -7.50 -8.95 7.76
CA LEU A 21 -7.93 -10.02 8.64
C LEU A 21 -9.45 -10.08 8.64
N ASP A 22 -10.00 -11.29 8.51
CA ASP A 22 -11.42 -11.49 8.80
C ASP A 22 -11.62 -11.55 10.31
N CYS A 23 -11.74 -10.41 10.92
CA CYS A 23 -11.92 -10.26 12.36
C CYS A 23 -13.23 -10.84 12.90
N CYS A 24 -14.19 -11.21 12.04
CA CYS A 24 -15.42 -11.91 12.40
C CYS A 24 -15.29 -13.44 12.34
N HIS A 25 -14.17 -13.94 11.79
CA HIS A 25 -13.97 -15.38 11.71
C HIS A 25 -13.83 -16.01 13.11
N PRO A 26 -14.56 -17.10 13.43
CA PRO A 26 -14.57 -17.71 14.77
C PRO A 26 -13.19 -18.04 15.33
N ASN A 27 -12.28 -18.49 14.48
CA ASN A 27 -10.91 -18.80 14.88
C ASN A 27 -10.11 -17.56 15.30
N ILE A 28 -10.39 -16.40 14.72
CA ILE A 28 -9.72 -15.13 15.06
C ILE A 28 -10.34 -14.53 16.31
N ILE A 29 -11.67 -14.61 16.47
CA ILE A 29 -12.37 -14.19 17.69
C ILE A 29 -11.89 -15.00 18.90
N ASN A 30 -11.71 -16.31 18.74
CA ASN A 30 -11.31 -17.22 19.82
C ASN A 30 -9.79 -17.22 20.08
N GLN A 31 -8.97 -16.89 19.08
CA GLN A 31 -7.52 -16.74 19.23
C GLN A 31 -7.11 -15.41 19.89
N GLY A 32 -8.05 -14.73 20.47
CA GLY A 32 -8.02 -13.54 21.34
C GLY A 32 -6.76 -12.70 21.45
N ASN A 33 -5.58 -13.20 21.15
CA ASN A 33 -4.31 -12.53 21.41
C ASN A 33 -3.11 -12.99 20.56
N GLU A 34 -3.25 -13.96 19.66
CA GLU A 34 -2.07 -14.51 18.97
C GLU A 34 -1.48 -13.61 17.89
N ASN A 35 -2.21 -12.62 17.40
CA ASN A 35 -1.73 -11.66 16.40
C ASN A 35 -0.81 -10.55 16.94
N ILE A 36 -0.39 -10.65 18.20
CA ILE A 36 0.75 -9.91 18.75
C ILE A 36 2.09 -10.57 18.33
N LEU A 37 2.05 -11.58 17.48
CA LEU A 37 3.25 -12.32 17.06
C LEU A 37 4.34 -11.41 16.45
N TRP A 38 3.96 -10.29 15.87
CA TRP A 38 4.90 -9.30 15.37
C TRP A 38 5.71 -8.64 16.49
N CYS A 39 5.06 -8.29 17.57
CA CYS A 39 5.76 -7.74 18.73
C CYS A 39 6.49 -8.83 19.54
N LYS A 40 6.00 -10.08 19.53
CA LYS A 40 6.69 -11.22 20.18
C LYS A 40 8.07 -11.54 19.59
N LYS A 41 8.31 -11.25 18.33
CA LYS A 41 9.60 -11.54 17.68
C LYS A 41 10.72 -10.61 18.16
N LEU A 42 10.39 -9.47 18.75
CA LEU A 42 11.36 -8.50 19.27
C LEU A 42 11.53 -8.53 20.79
N TYR A 43 10.54 -9.05 21.54
CA TYR A 43 10.62 -9.12 23.00
C TYR A 43 10.06 -10.45 23.51
N TYR A 44 10.91 -11.23 24.16
CA TYR A 44 10.55 -12.39 24.99
C TYR A 44 9.71 -11.91 26.21
N PHE A 45 8.44 -11.65 26.04
CA PHE A 45 7.57 -11.40 27.17
C PHE A 45 6.24 -12.16 27.03
N ASN A 46 5.93 -12.95 28.04
CA ASN A 46 4.67 -13.64 28.26
C ASN A 46 3.51 -12.64 28.38
N LEU A 47 2.91 -12.26 27.26
CA LEU A 47 1.64 -11.51 27.24
C LEU A 47 0.48 -12.49 27.08
N GLU A 48 0.40 -13.48 27.97
CA GLU A 48 -0.78 -14.31 28.09
C GLU A 48 -1.90 -13.54 28.81
N LYS A 49 -3.05 -13.46 28.18
CA LYS A 49 -4.38 -13.11 28.70
C LYS A 49 -4.74 -11.65 29.03
N ASN A 50 -3.83 -10.71 29.13
CA ASN A 50 -4.15 -9.32 29.53
C ASN A 50 -3.65 -8.25 28.53
N THR A 51 -3.71 -8.53 27.22
CA THR A 51 -3.35 -7.50 26.23
C THR A 51 -4.36 -6.36 26.27
N PRO A 52 -3.92 -5.11 26.51
CA PRO A 52 -4.81 -3.96 26.49
C PRO A 52 -5.62 -3.90 25.19
N LEU A 53 -6.89 -3.50 25.29
CA LEU A 53 -7.77 -3.33 24.14
C LEU A 53 -7.14 -2.42 23.06
N SER A 54 -6.32 -1.47 23.49
CA SER A 54 -5.58 -0.54 22.61
C SER A 54 -4.58 -1.22 21.68
N LEU A 55 -4.07 -2.40 22.03
CA LEU A 55 -3.08 -3.13 21.23
C LEU A 55 -3.69 -4.19 20.32
N ARG A 56 -4.98 -4.44 20.39
CA ARG A 56 -5.65 -5.43 19.56
C ARG A 56 -5.73 -4.95 18.10
N ARG A 57 -5.55 -5.87 17.17
CA ARG A 57 -5.72 -5.59 15.74
C ARG A 57 -7.17 -5.52 15.32
N CYS A 58 -8.01 -6.35 15.89
CA CYS A 58 -9.43 -6.43 15.58
C CYS A 58 -10.25 -5.49 16.45
N PHE A 59 -11.16 -4.76 15.83
CA PHE A 59 -12.14 -3.91 16.47
C PHE A 59 -13.49 -4.09 15.79
N ASN A 60 -14.07 -5.28 15.93
CA ASN A 60 -15.29 -5.67 15.25
C ASN A 60 -16.47 -4.79 15.63
N ILE A 61 -17.34 -4.56 14.66
CA ILE A 61 -18.59 -3.84 14.84
C ILE A 61 -19.70 -4.87 14.96
N ASP A 62 -20.43 -4.82 16.09
CA ASP A 62 -21.64 -5.61 16.26
C ASP A 62 -22.75 -4.99 15.39
N VAL A 63 -23.30 -5.79 14.49
CA VAL A 63 -24.36 -5.40 13.56
C VAL A 63 -25.58 -6.31 13.70
N SER A 64 -25.70 -7.02 14.82
CA SER A 64 -26.81 -7.96 15.09
C SER A 64 -28.17 -7.27 15.15
N GLU A 65 -28.21 -6.02 15.58
CA GLU A 65 -29.44 -5.20 15.67
C GLU A 65 -29.72 -4.41 14.39
N ASP A 66 -28.79 -4.38 13.42
CA ASP A 66 -29.01 -3.73 12.15
C ASP A 66 -29.82 -4.65 11.21
N GLN A 67 -30.98 -4.17 10.77
CA GLN A 67 -31.93 -4.97 9.99
C GLN A 67 -31.33 -5.44 8.65
N PHE A 68 -30.53 -4.60 7.98
CA PHE A 68 -29.92 -4.97 6.70
C PHE A 68 -28.92 -6.12 6.85
N TYR A 69 -28.11 -6.10 7.92
CA TYR A 69 -27.11 -7.14 8.15
C TYR A 69 -27.72 -8.39 8.76
N SER A 70 -28.66 -8.26 9.70
CA SER A 70 -29.33 -9.39 10.35
C SER A 70 -30.19 -10.18 9.37
N ASP A 71 -30.92 -9.54 8.44
CA ASP A 71 -31.67 -10.19 7.38
C ASP A 71 -30.77 -11.01 6.43
N ASN A 72 -29.50 -10.65 6.32
CA ASN A 72 -28.47 -11.40 5.59
C ASN A 72 -27.67 -12.39 6.45
N GLY A 73 -28.11 -12.67 7.68
CA GLY A 73 -27.47 -13.61 8.59
C GLY A 73 -26.11 -13.15 9.12
N ARG A 74 -25.84 -11.83 9.14
CA ARG A 74 -24.60 -11.24 9.65
C ARG A 74 -24.86 -10.57 10.98
N SER A 75 -24.07 -10.94 12.00
CA SER A 75 -24.07 -10.29 13.32
C SER A 75 -22.79 -9.47 13.58
N CYS A 76 -21.82 -9.60 12.71
CA CYS A 76 -20.49 -8.98 12.89
C CYS A 76 -20.02 -8.36 11.58
N HIS A 77 -19.50 -7.13 11.65
CA HIS A 77 -18.77 -6.50 10.57
C HIS A 77 -17.29 -6.42 10.95
N SER A 78 -16.44 -7.02 10.09
CA SER A 78 -15.00 -7.08 10.34
C SER A 78 -14.38 -5.71 10.24
N PHE A 79 -13.62 -5.31 11.24
CA PHE A 79 -12.82 -4.10 11.22
C PHE A 79 -11.41 -4.42 11.73
N THR A 80 -10.44 -4.32 10.83
CA THR A 80 -9.02 -4.45 11.15
C THR A 80 -8.41 -3.07 11.31
N ARG A 81 -7.70 -2.87 12.40
CA ARG A 81 -7.01 -1.60 12.68
C ARG A 81 -5.69 -1.55 11.92
N SER A 82 -5.26 -0.35 11.58
CA SER A 82 -3.92 -0.12 11.03
C SER A 82 -2.84 -0.71 11.94
N ASP A 83 -1.72 -1.13 11.35
CA ASP A 83 -0.59 -1.68 12.08
C ASP A 83 -0.05 -0.66 13.08
N SER A 84 0.36 -1.16 14.22
CA SER A 84 0.91 -0.33 15.28
C SER A 84 2.38 -0.65 15.54
N ARG A 85 3.12 0.37 15.91
CA ARG A 85 4.47 0.19 16.43
C ARG A 85 4.41 -0.55 17.76
N CYS A 86 5.28 -1.52 17.94
CA CYS A 86 5.52 -2.14 19.25
C CYS A 86 6.24 -1.12 20.15
N SER A 87 5.60 -0.72 21.22
CA SER A 87 6.12 0.24 22.19
C SER A 87 5.77 -0.25 23.58
N ASP A 88 6.62 0.03 24.54
CA ASP A 88 6.37 -0.21 25.97
C ASP A 88 5.33 0.76 26.54
N SER A 89 4.87 1.74 25.74
CA SER A 89 3.81 2.65 26.10
C SER A 89 2.44 2.01 25.97
N ASN A 90 1.51 2.38 26.84
CA ASN A 90 0.11 1.96 26.75
C ASN A 90 -0.64 2.65 25.59
N THR A 91 0.03 3.53 24.85
CA THR A 91 -0.54 4.26 23.74
C THR A 91 -0.25 3.50 22.43
N ARG A 92 -1.29 3.31 21.62
CA ARG A 92 -1.17 2.69 20.31
C ARG A 92 -0.69 3.74 19.31
N GLU A 93 0.56 3.61 18.89
CA GLU A 93 1.13 4.44 17.83
C GLU A 93 1.07 3.70 16.49
N GLN A 94 0.59 4.38 15.44
CA GLN A 94 0.52 3.81 14.10
C GLN A 94 1.91 3.82 13.46
N PHE A 95 2.13 2.82 12.60
CA PHE A 95 3.35 2.72 11.82
C PHE A 95 3.14 3.38 10.44
N ASN A 96 4.08 4.26 10.06
CA ASN A 96 4.15 4.75 8.69
C ASN A 96 5.06 3.82 7.88
N SER A 97 4.51 3.19 6.85
CA SER A 97 5.20 2.16 6.05
C SER A 97 6.06 2.72 4.93
N ILE A 98 6.05 4.04 4.76
CA ILE A 98 6.82 4.73 3.72
C ILE A 98 7.65 5.86 4.32
N THR A 99 8.45 6.52 3.50
CA THR A 99 9.20 7.71 3.91
C THR A 99 8.24 8.84 4.26
N SER A 100 8.65 9.73 5.18
CA SER A 100 7.87 10.91 5.54
C SER A 100 8.35 12.16 4.81
N PHE A 101 9.04 11.96 3.67
CA PHE A 101 9.62 13.04 2.86
C PHE A 101 8.88 13.17 1.54
N ILE A 102 8.96 14.35 0.93
CA ILE A 102 8.52 14.57 -0.45
C ILE A 102 9.69 14.16 -1.33
N ASP A 103 9.85 12.85 -1.54
CA ASP A 103 10.94 12.22 -2.29
C ASP A 103 10.46 11.45 -3.51
N ALA A 104 9.16 11.53 -3.82
CA ALA A 104 8.49 10.82 -4.89
C ALA A 104 8.58 9.28 -4.77
N SER A 105 8.68 8.76 -3.52
CA SER A 105 8.65 7.32 -3.28
C SER A 105 7.38 6.66 -3.80
N ASN A 106 6.28 7.40 -3.86
CA ASN A 106 5.03 6.95 -4.49
C ASN A 106 5.15 6.73 -6.01
N VAL A 107 6.16 7.31 -6.68
CA VAL A 107 6.49 7.07 -8.09
C VAL A 107 7.55 5.98 -8.24
N TYR A 108 8.61 6.06 -7.43
CA TYR A 108 9.83 5.27 -7.59
C TYR A 108 9.88 4.01 -6.73
N GLY A 109 9.01 3.88 -5.74
CA GLY A 109 9.01 2.82 -4.75
C GLY A 109 9.66 3.24 -3.43
N SER A 110 9.05 2.83 -2.32
CA SER A 110 9.54 3.10 -0.96
C SER A 110 10.54 2.03 -0.48
N ASP A 111 10.70 0.96 -1.23
CA ASP A 111 11.64 -0.13 -0.97
C ASP A 111 12.41 -0.51 -2.24
N GLU A 112 13.57 -1.11 -2.04
CA GLU A 112 14.47 -1.45 -3.14
C GLU A 112 13.91 -2.49 -4.10
N VAL A 113 13.08 -3.41 -3.61
CA VAL A 113 12.46 -4.46 -4.44
C VAL A 113 11.46 -3.83 -5.41
N THR A 114 10.59 -2.97 -4.91
CA THR A 114 9.62 -2.21 -5.71
C THR A 114 10.34 -1.30 -6.69
N ALA A 115 11.32 -0.53 -6.23
CA ALA A 115 12.10 0.37 -7.08
C ALA A 115 12.79 -0.35 -8.24
N ASN A 116 13.42 -1.50 -7.97
CA ASN A 116 14.09 -2.29 -9.01
C ASN A 116 13.12 -2.88 -10.04
N ARG A 117 11.90 -3.23 -9.65
CA ARG A 117 10.87 -3.73 -10.56
C ARG A 117 10.29 -2.64 -11.48
N LEU A 118 10.27 -1.41 -11.01
CA LEU A 118 9.78 -0.27 -11.80
C LEU A 118 10.83 0.27 -12.78
N ARG A 119 12.10 -0.03 -12.58
CA ARG A 119 13.18 0.36 -13.50
C ARG A 119 13.22 -0.55 -14.72
N SER A 120 13.36 0.02 -15.90
CA SER A 120 13.51 -0.76 -17.14
C SER A 120 14.83 -1.55 -17.20
N GLY A 121 15.78 -1.21 -16.34
CA GLY A 121 17.15 -1.76 -16.38
C GLY A 121 17.97 -1.26 -17.58
N ARG A 122 17.45 -0.34 -18.39
CA ARG A 122 18.09 0.25 -19.54
C ARG A 122 17.96 1.76 -19.50
N ASP A 123 19.04 2.46 -19.78
CA ASP A 123 19.09 3.91 -19.99
C ASP A 123 18.49 4.75 -18.84
N GLY A 124 18.40 4.20 -17.62
CA GLY A 124 17.84 4.89 -16.45
C GLY A 124 16.33 5.11 -16.47
N LYS A 125 15.63 4.61 -17.48
CA LYS A 125 14.17 4.80 -17.63
C LYS A 125 13.35 3.92 -16.70
N LEU A 126 12.12 4.36 -16.46
CA LEU A 126 11.08 3.56 -15.85
C LEU A 126 10.36 2.71 -16.89
N VAL A 127 9.84 1.55 -16.45
CA VAL A 127 8.99 0.66 -17.26
C VAL A 127 7.69 1.39 -17.63
N VAL A 128 7.28 1.24 -18.88
CA VAL A 128 6.04 1.81 -19.40
C VAL A 128 5.18 0.74 -20.05
N ASN A 129 3.88 0.96 -20.03
CA ASN A 129 2.97 0.21 -20.87
C ASN A 129 2.94 0.83 -22.27
N SER A 130 3.57 0.15 -23.22
CA SER A 130 3.64 0.56 -24.63
C SER A 130 2.50 -0.02 -25.49
N GLY A 131 1.62 -0.85 -24.91
CA GLY A 131 0.48 -1.45 -25.60
C GLY A 131 -0.68 -0.50 -25.88
N VAL A 132 -0.56 0.76 -25.48
CA VAL A 132 -1.56 1.82 -25.67
C VAL A 132 -0.97 2.95 -26.53
N SER A 133 -1.83 3.79 -27.10
CA SER A 133 -1.43 4.87 -28.02
C SER A 133 -0.44 5.89 -27.43
N ARG A 134 -0.34 5.97 -26.11
CA ARG A 134 0.62 6.79 -25.36
C ARG A 134 1.16 6.01 -24.16
N GLU A 135 2.42 6.23 -23.81
CA GLU A 135 3.00 5.66 -22.60
C GLU A 135 2.12 5.92 -21.37
N SER A 136 1.89 4.88 -20.62
CA SER A 136 1.13 4.91 -19.36
C SER A 136 1.82 4.09 -18.28
N LEU A 137 1.27 4.10 -17.08
CA LEU A 137 1.76 3.24 -15.99
C LEU A 137 1.84 1.79 -16.48
N PRO A 138 2.90 1.04 -16.10
CA PRO A 138 3.04 -0.35 -16.45
C PRO A 138 2.01 -1.21 -15.71
N THR A 139 1.77 -2.40 -16.24
CA THR A 139 0.97 -3.41 -15.55
C THR A 139 1.82 -4.19 -14.54
N ARG A 140 1.18 -4.80 -13.55
CA ARG A 140 1.86 -5.70 -12.58
C ARG A 140 2.71 -6.76 -13.28
N ARG A 141 2.19 -7.34 -14.37
CA ARG A 141 2.90 -8.35 -15.17
C ARG A 141 4.17 -7.81 -15.81
N GLN A 142 4.14 -6.58 -16.37
CA GLN A 142 5.31 -5.97 -17.00
C GLN A 142 6.43 -5.69 -16.00
N CYS A 143 6.09 -5.42 -14.75
CA CYS A 143 7.04 -5.19 -13.66
C CYS A 143 7.39 -6.47 -12.86
N GLY A 144 6.92 -7.66 -13.29
CA GLY A 144 7.22 -8.92 -12.62
C GLY A 144 6.60 -9.06 -11.22
N PHE A 145 5.55 -8.30 -10.92
CA PHE A 145 4.77 -8.52 -9.71
C PHE A 145 3.86 -9.73 -9.89
N SER A 146 3.85 -10.62 -8.89
CA SER A 146 2.93 -11.76 -8.90
C SER A 146 1.48 -11.27 -8.92
N SER A 147 0.70 -11.75 -9.88
CA SER A 147 -0.74 -11.52 -9.93
C SER A 147 -1.45 -12.62 -9.14
N HIS A 148 -1.97 -12.31 -7.96
CA HIS A 148 -2.93 -13.16 -7.28
C HIS A 148 -4.15 -12.31 -6.95
N PRO A 149 -5.32 -12.64 -7.47
CA PRO A 149 -5.68 -13.65 -8.46
C PRO A 149 -5.38 -13.20 -9.91
N PRO A 150 -5.26 -14.14 -10.87
CA PRO A 150 -4.82 -13.87 -12.26
C PRO A 150 -5.80 -13.03 -13.10
N GLU A 151 -6.97 -12.71 -12.59
CA GLU A 151 -8.05 -12.09 -13.35
C GLU A 151 -7.91 -10.57 -13.57
N LYS A 152 -7.01 -9.89 -12.85
CA LYS A 152 -6.78 -8.46 -13.03
C LYS A 152 -5.45 -8.16 -13.72
N SER A 153 -5.32 -8.66 -14.95
CA SER A 153 -4.15 -8.39 -15.80
C SER A 153 -3.99 -6.90 -16.18
N SER A 154 -4.97 -6.08 -15.84
CA SER A 154 -5.01 -4.63 -16.14
C SER A 154 -4.58 -3.75 -14.98
N ASP A 155 -4.16 -4.31 -13.87
CA ASP A 155 -3.75 -3.52 -12.70
C ASP A 155 -2.46 -2.77 -13.02
N LEU A 156 -2.59 -1.47 -13.22
CA LEU A 156 -1.47 -0.56 -13.38
C LEU A 156 -0.73 -0.43 -12.04
N VAL A 157 0.57 -0.23 -12.10
CA VAL A 157 1.40 -0.08 -10.91
C VAL A 157 2.28 1.16 -10.98
N ALA A 158 2.60 1.69 -9.80
CA ALA A 158 3.59 2.73 -9.56
C ALA A 158 4.37 2.37 -8.28
N GLY A 159 5.13 3.29 -7.75
CA GLY A 159 5.84 3.11 -6.49
C GLY A 159 4.95 2.90 -5.28
N ASP A 160 3.70 3.36 -5.36
CA ASP A 160 2.67 3.16 -4.35
C ASP A 160 1.47 2.44 -4.97
N GLU A 161 0.96 1.42 -4.29
CA GLU A 161 -0.17 0.60 -4.76
C GLU A 161 -1.48 1.39 -4.87
N ARG A 162 -1.61 2.51 -4.13
CA ARG A 162 -2.77 3.39 -4.17
C ARG A 162 -2.83 4.27 -5.43
N ALA A 163 -1.83 4.21 -6.30
CA ALA A 163 -1.75 5.03 -7.52
C ALA A 163 -2.99 4.92 -8.42
N ILE A 164 -3.72 3.80 -8.35
CA ILE A 164 -4.91 3.51 -9.18
C ILE A 164 -6.24 3.62 -8.43
N VAL A 165 -6.25 4.07 -7.17
CA VAL A 165 -7.47 4.22 -6.37
C VAL A 165 -8.51 5.07 -7.10
N GLN A 166 -8.08 6.02 -7.91
CA GLN A 166 -8.96 6.79 -8.78
C GLN A 166 -8.24 7.29 -10.06
N PRO A 167 -8.98 7.48 -11.17
CA PRO A 167 -8.37 7.81 -12.47
C PRO A 167 -7.53 9.09 -12.49
N GLY A 168 -7.94 10.11 -11.74
CA GLY A 168 -7.22 11.38 -11.67
C GLY A 168 -5.86 11.24 -10.99
N LEU A 169 -5.76 10.39 -9.97
CA LEU A 169 -4.50 10.07 -9.31
C LEU A 169 -3.58 9.28 -10.24
N ALA A 170 -4.11 8.26 -10.93
CA ALA A 170 -3.37 7.50 -11.94
C ALA A 170 -2.83 8.38 -13.07
N ALA A 171 -3.57 9.42 -13.45
CA ALA A 171 -3.12 10.41 -14.43
C ALA A 171 -1.93 11.23 -13.91
N VAL A 172 -1.92 11.63 -12.65
CA VAL A 172 -0.77 12.33 -12.03
C VAL A 172 0.46 11.42 -12.00
N HIS A 173 0.33 10.18 -11.54
CA HIS A 173 1.43 9.20 -11.56
C HIS A 173 1.96 8.98 -12.99
N THR A 174 1.08 8.89 -13.98
CA THR A 174 1.46 8.76 -15.39
C THR A 174 2.25 9.99 -15.88
N LEU A 175 1.87 11.19 -15.44
CA LEU A 175 2.57 12.43 -15.76
C LEU A 175 4.01 12.39 -15.24
N PHE A 176 4.22 12.02 -13.98
CA PHE A 176 5.57 11.91 -13.39
C PHE A 176 6.42 10.85 -14.08
N LEU A 177 5.86 9.68 -14.39
CA LEU A 177 6.54 8.64 -15.14
C LEU A 177 7.03 9.13 -16.51
N ARG A 178 6.15 9.80 -17.26
CA ARG A 178 6.51 10.35 -18.59
C ARG A 178 7.57 11.44 -18.48
N GLU A 179 7.45 12.31 -17.50
CA GLU A 179 8.41 13.39 -17.29
C GLU A 179 9.79 12.84 -16.92
N HIS A 180 9.86 11.82 -16.05
CA HIS A 180 11.09 11.10 -15.75
C HIS A 180 11.76 10.59 -17.05
N ASN A 181 11.03 9.83 -17.84
CA ASN A 181 11.56 9.24 -19.07
C ASN A 181 11.97 10.32 -20.09
N ARG A 182 11.22 11.43 -20.17
CA ARG A 182 11.57 12.58 -21.02
C ARG A 182 12.88 13.24 -20.60
N ILE A 183 13.10 13.44 -19.31
CA ILE A 183 14.34 14.02 -18.78
C ILE A 183 15.53 13.12 -19.11
N ILE A 184 15.37 11.82 -18.94
CA ILE A 184 16.40 10.85 -19.30
C ILE A 184 16.77 10.95 -20.79
N ASP A 185 15.78 11.00 -21.70
CA ASP A 185 16.03 11.16 -23.14
C ASP A 185 16.80 12.43 -23.50
N ILE A 186 16.52 13.53 -22.79
CA ILE A 186 17.25 14.80 -23.02
C ILE A 186 18.67 14.68 -22.49
N SER A 187 18.87 14.10 -21.30
CA SER A 187 20.18 13.94 -20.70
C SER A 187 21.11 13.10 -21.56
N PHE A 188 20.61 12.00 -22.13
CA PHE A 188 21.36 11.17 -23.05
C PHE A 188 21.76 11.96 -24.33
N LYS A 189 20.81 12.70 -24.91
CA LYS A 189 21.12 13.50 -26.13
C LYS A 189 22.18 14.54 -25.86
N SER A 190 22.18 15.20 -24.69
CA SER A 190 23.21 16.21 -24.39
C SER A 190 24.60 15.65 -24.21
N GLN A 191 24.73 14.38 -23.76
CA GLN A 191 26.05 13.74 -23.60
C GLN A 191 26.72 13.32 -24.93
N TYR A 192 25.91 13.16 -25.99
CA TYR A 192 26.44 12.75 -27.30
C TYR A 192 26.70 13.92 -28.24
N PHE A 193 26.35 15.15 -27.87
CA PHE A 193 26.54 16.35 -28.69
C PHE A 193 27.57 17.34 -28.11
N THR A 194 28.33 16.93 -27.08
CA THR A 194 29.54 17.61 -26.60
C THR A 194 30.77 16.79 -26.91
#